data_d98f2fcb0ab491fe8a38b8aa574c9007
#
_entry.id   d98f2fcb0ab491fe8a38b8aa574c9007
#
_cell.length_a   1.000
_cell.length_b   1.000
_cell.length_c   1.000
_cell.angle_alpha   90.00
_cell.angle_beta   90.00
_cell.angle_gamma   90.00
#
_symmetry.space_group_name_H-M   'P 1'
#
loop_
_entity.id
_entity.type
_entity.pdbx_description
1 polymer ?
#
loop_
_entity_poly.entity_id
_entity_poly.type
_entity_poly.pdbx_seq_one_letter_code
_entity_poly.pdbx_strand_id
1 'polypeptide(L)'
;MAEPYDILIIGGGPGGYVAAIRAAQLGLKTAVVEREHLGGICLNWGCIPTKALLRSAEIFHYLNHAKDYGLKVDGKIGFDPSAVVKRSRAVSAQLNNGVGFLLKKNKVDVIWGEATIARPGEVLVAASKKPAMQPPNPIPKGILGTGAYAAKNIIIATGARPRVIPGIEPDGKLIWTYFEAMVPGKFPKSLIVIGSGAIGIEFASFYRTMGTRVAVVEILPQILPAEDAEIAA
;
A
#
# COMPACT_ATOMS: atom_id res chain seq x y z
N MET A 1 -4.18 -30.10 -22.24
CA MET A 1 -3.58 -28.94 -21.50
C MET A 1 -4.58 -27.80 -21.56
N ALA A 2 -4.75 -27.03 -20.50
CA ALA A 2 -5.62 -25.85 -20.54
C ALA A 2 -5.08 -24.84 -21.58
N GLU A 3 -6.01 -24.14 -22.25
CA GLU A 3 -5.66 -23.12 -23.22
C GLU A 3 -4.85 -21.99 -22.54
N PRO A 4 -3.71 -21.55 -23.14
CA PRO A 4 -2.84 -20.54 -22.55
C PRO A 4 -3.58 -19.20 -22.34
N TYR A 5 -3.17 -18.44 -21.36
CA TYR A 5 -3.58 -17.04 -21.22
C TYR A 5 -2.96 -16.19 -22.32
N ASP A 6 -3.69 -15.21 -22.82
CA ASP A 6 -3.11 -14.20 -23.71
C ASP A 6 -2.13 -13.32 -22.95
N ILE A 7 -2.51 -12.96 -21.70
CA ILE A 7 -1.66 -12.21 -20.79
C ILE A 7 -1.75 -12.79 -19.38
N LEU A 8 -0.60 -13.07 -18.77
CA LEU A 8 -0.48 -13.40 -17.36
C LEU A 8 0.36 -12.32 -16.67
N ILE A 9 -0.16 -11.76 -15.57
CA ILE A 9 0.46 -10.65 -14.86
C ILE A 9 0.93 -11.13 -13.50
N ILE A 10 2.19 -10.90 -13.18
CA ILE A 10 2.80 -11.26 -11.89
C ILE A 10 2.77 -10.02 -10.99
N GLY A 11 1.92 -10.05 -9.97
CA GLY A 11 1.66 -8.99 -9.01
C GLY A 11 0.29 -8.32 -9.18
N GLY A 12 -0.52 -8.34 -8.13
CA GLY A 12 -1.89 -7.80 -8.07
C GLY A 12 -1.96 -6.35 -7.55
N GLY A 13 -0.84 -5.61 -7.55
CA GLY A 13 -0.79 -4.18 -7.23
C GLY A 13 -1.37 -3.28 -8.32
N PRO A 14 -1.28 -1.93 -8.19
CA PRO A 14 -1.88 -1.00 -9.16
C PRO A 14 -1.46 -1.24 -10.61
N GLY A 15 -0.19 -1.51 -10.86
CA GLY A 15 0.27 -1.87 -12.20
C GLY A 15 -0.35 -3.15 -12.72
N GLY A 16 -0.53 -4.14 -11.85
CA GLY A 16 -1.05 -5.45 -12.21
C GLY A 16 -2.56 -5.49 -12.40
N TYR A 17 -3.36 -5.11 -11.38
CA TYR A 17 -4.81 -5.22 -11.50
C TYR A 17 -5.40 -4.28 -12.56
N VAL A 18 -4.80 -3.09 -12.75
CA VAL A 18 -5.24 -2.16 -13.80
C VAL A 18 -4.97 -2.74 -15.19
N ALA A 19 -3.75 -3.26 -15.42
CA ALA A 19 -3.40 -3.93 -16.67
C ALA A 19 -4.30 -5.15 -16.94
N ALA A 20 -4.56 -5.97 -15.91
CA ALA A 20 -5.40 -7.15 -16.03
C ALA A 20 -6.84 -6.80 -16.43
N ILE A 21 -7.45 -5.82 -15.76
CA ILE A 21 -8.80 -5.35 -16.08
C ILE A 21 -8.85 -4.82 -17.51
N ARG A 22 -7.86 -4.01 -17.88
CA ARG A 22 -7.83 -3.43 -19.22
C ARG A 22 -7.62 -4.47 -20.31
N ALA A 23 -6.73 -5.43 -20.12
CA ALA A 23 -6.53 -6.56 -21.05
C ALA A 23 -7.82 -7.36 -21.23
N ALA A 24 -8.51 -7.69 -20.15
CA ALA A 24 -9.78 -8.41 -20.20
C ALA A 24 -10.88 -7.60 -20.91
N GLN A 25 -10.95 -6.28 -20.72
CA GLN A 25 -11.87 -5.39 -21.45
C GLN A 25 -11.59 -5.37 -22.96
N LEU A 26 -10.36 -5.63 -23.37
CA LEU A 26 -9.96 -5.76 -24.77
C LEU A 26 -10.20 -7.16 -25.34
N GLY A 27 -10.83 -8.05 -24.57
CA GLY A 27 -11.20 -9.41 -25.01
C GLY A 27 -10.09 -10.44 -24.81
N LEU A 28 -9.00 -10.09 -24.12
CA LEU A 28 -7.89 -11.02 -23.88
C LEU A 28 -8.17 -11.92 -22.68
N LYS A 29 -7.87 -13.22 -22.80
CA LYS A 29 -7.90 -14.17 -21.70
C LYS A 29 -6.77 -13.84 -20.72
N THR A 30 -7.13 -13.35 -19.54
CA THR A 30 -6.17 -12.72 -18.62
C THR A 30 -6.18 -13.37 -17.25
N ALA A 31 -4.98 -13.53 -16.67
CA ALA A 31 -4.81 -13.91 -15.28
C ALA A 31 -3.86 -12.94 -14.55
N VAL A 32 -4.06 -12.82 -13.23
CA VAL A 32 -3.14 -12.12 -12.32
C VAL A 32 -2.70 -13.07 -11.21
N VAL A 33 -1.39 -13.15 -10.97
CA VAL A 33 -0.82 -13.91 -9.85
C VAL A 33 -0.54 -12.93 -8.71
N GLU A 34 -1.05 -13.24 -7.50
CA GLU A 34 -0.80 -12.46 -6.30
C GLU A 34 -0.44 -13.41 -5.14
N ARG A 35 0.51 -13.00 -4.32
CA ARG A 35 1.00 -13.83 -3.21
C ARG A 35 0.61 -13.33 -1.82
N GLU A 36 0.18 -12.07 -1.69
CA GLU A 36 -0.07 -11.45 -0.40
C GLU A 36 -1.42 -10.74 -0.33
N HIS A 37 -1.64 -9.71 -1.17
CA HIS A 37 -2.84 -8.86 -1.12
C HIS A 37 -3.15 -8.28 -2.50
N LEU A 38 -4.37 -8.45 -2.98
CA LEU A 38 -4.85 -7.66 -4.11
C LEU A 38 -4.76 -6.17 -3.77
N GLY A 39 -4.45 -5.35 -4.78
CA GLY A 39 -4.19 -3.92 -4.60
C GLY A 39 -2.76 -3.60 -4.17
N GLY A 40 -1.94 -4.62 -3.86
CA GLY A 40 -0.52 -4.48 -3.52
C GLY A 40 -0.26 -3.52 -2.36
N ILE A 41 0.96 -2.99 -2.30
CA ILE A 41 1.38 -2.06 -1.24
C ILE A 41 0.52 -0.79 -1.24
N CYS A 42 0.22 -0.21 -2.40
CA CYS A 42 -0.50 1.06 -2.48
C CYS A 42 -1.84 1.03 -1.73
N LEU A 43 -2.67 0.01 -1.95
CA LEU A 43 -3.98 -0.08 -1.32
C LEU A 43 -3.92 -0.57 0.12
N ASN A 44 -2.92 -1.40 0.45
CA ASN A 44 -2.89 -2.07 1.73
C ASN A 44 -1.94 -1.43 2.74
N TRP A 45 -0.79 -0.93 2.30
CA TRP A 45 0.30 -0.46 3.15
C TRP A 45 0.99 0.80 2.62
N GLY A 46 0.33 1.58 1.77
CA GLY A 46 0.91 2.75 1.12
C GLY A 46 -0.10 3.87 0.93
N CYS A 47 -0.32 4.23 -0.33
CA CYS A 47 -1.07 5.42 -0.75
C CYS A 47 -2.40 5.59 -0.02
N ILE A 48 -3.23 4.57 -0.05
CA ILE A 48 -4.62 4.67 0.41
C ILE A 48 -4.73 4.81 1.94
N PRO A 49 -4.17 3.89 2.75
CA PRO A 49 -4.25 4.05 4.19
C PRO A 49 -3.50 5.28 4.70
N THR A 50 -2.40 5.70 4.05
CA THR A 50 -1.70 6.94 4.40
C THR A 50 -2.59 8.16 4.16
N LYS A 51 -3.26 8.26 3.00
CA LYS A 51 -4.22 9.35 2.73
C LYS A 51 -5.40 9.33 3.72
N ALA A 52 -5.83 8.16 4.14
CA ALA A 52 -6.87 8.05 5.18
C ALA A 52 -6.39 8.56 6.55
N LEU A 53 -5.12 8.32 6.91
CA LEU A 53 -4.48 8.87 8.11
C LEU A 53 -4.35 10.40 8.01
N LEU A 54 -3.80 10.91 6.90
CA LEU A 54 -3.64 12.34 6.63
C LEU A 54 -4.98 13.07 6.67
N ARG A 55 -6.06 12.48 6.12
CA ARG A 55 -7.40 13.09 6.20
C ARG A 55 -7.92 13.18 7.62
N SER A 56 -7.62 12.21 8.48
CA SER A 56 -7.98 12.30 9.90
C SER A 56 -7.19 13.40 10.61
N ALA A 57 -5.90 13.54 10.30
CA ALA A 57 -5.06 14.60 10.84
C ALA A 57 -5.52 16.00 10.37
N GLU A 58 -5.89 16.13 9.10
CA GLU A 58 -6.42 17.37 8.52
C GLU A 58 -7.70 17.81 9.23
N ILE A 59 -8.64 16.90 9.45
CA ILE A 59 -9.88 17.20 10.19
C ILE A 59 -9.53 17.63 11.63
N PHE A 60 -8.62 16.94 12.30
CA PHE A 60 -8.16 17.30 13.62
C PHE A 60 -7.51 18.69 13.63
N HIS A 61 -6.72 19.03 12.61
CA HIS A 61 -6.16 20.37 12.44
C HIS A 61 -7.26 21.43 12.31
N TYR A 62 -8.24 21.23 11.42
CA TYR A 62 -9.35 22.18 11.24
C TYR A 62 -10.17 22.38 12.52
N LEU A 63 -10.44 21.32 13.26
CA LEU A 63 -11.16 21.43 14.53
C LEU A 63 -10.38 22.30 15.55
N ASN A 64 -9.06 22.15 15.62
CA ASN A 64 -8.23 22.98 16.52
C ASN A 64 -8.06 24.44 16.03
N HIS A 65 -8.35 24.70 14.76
CA HIS A 65 -8.28 26.01 14.11
C HIS A 65 -9.67 26.51 13.66
N ALA A 66 -10.75 25.98 14.27
CA ALA A 66 -12.12 26.28 13.89
C ALA A 66 -12.45 27.78 13.89
N LYS A 67 -11.82 28.55 14.79
CA LYS A 67 -12.01 30.00 14.89
C LYS A 67 -11.58 30.75 13.62
N ASP A 68 -10.58 30.25 12.91
CA ASP A 68 -10.07 30.85 11.67
C ASP A 68 -11.13 30.78 10.55
N TYR A 69 -12.09 29.87 10.72
CA TYR A 69 -13.24 29.66 9.81
C TYR A 69 -14.54 30.25 10.37
N GLY A 70 -14.48 31.05 11.45
CA GLY A 70 -15.67 31.60 12.10
C GLY A 70 -16.52 30.58 12.87
N LEU A 71 -15.99 29.38 13.09
CA LEU A 71 -16.68 28.30 13.80
C LEU A 71 -16.32 28.30 15.29
N LYS A 72 -17.29 27.89 16.14
CA LYS A 72 -17.08 27.68 17.57
C LYS A 72 -17.07 26.19 17.85
N VAL A 73 -16.10 25.75 18.60
CA VAL A 73 -16.02 24.39 19.14
C VAL A 73 -15.87 24.49 20.64
N ASP A 74 -16.81 23.90 21.38
CA ASP A 74 -16.81 23.90 22.83
C ASP A 74 -15.97 22.73 23.37
N GLY A 75 -15.17 23.00 24.39
CA GLY A 75 -14.36 21.99 25.07
C GLY A 75 -13.03 21.70 24.39
N LYS A 76 -12.33 20.70 24.95
CA LYS A 76 -11.01 20.25 24.45
C LYS A 76 -11.18 19.20 23.35
N ILE A 77 -10.64 19.47 22.20
CA ILE A 77 -10.63 18.52 21.08
C ILE A 77 -9.53 17.50 21.33
N GLY A 78 -9.89 16.23 21.28
CA GLY A 78 -8.99 15.10 21.38
C GLY A 78 -9.19 14.14 20.22
N PHE A 79 -8.39 13.09 20.17
CA PHE A 79 -8.56 11.99 19.22
C PHE A 79 -8.23 10.66 19.90
N ASP A 80 -8.75 9.57 19.34
CA ASP A 80 -8.40 8.20 19.69
C ASP A 80 -7.46 7.62 18.63
N PRO A 81 -6.17 7.37 18.97
CA PRO A 81 -5.20 6.81 18.03
C PRO A 81 -5.66 5.49 17.41
N SER A 82 -6.27 4.61 18.22
CA SER A 82 -6.75 3.31 17.74
C SER A 82 -7.87 3.46 16.72
N ALA A 83 -8.80 4.38 16.95
CA ALA A 83 -9.90 4.66 16.03
C ALA A 83 -9.40 5.25 14.72
N VAL A 84 -8.39 6.14 14.75
CA VAL A 84 -7.75 6.72 13.55
C VAL A 84 -7.10 5.61 12.71
N VAL A 85 -6.31 4.74 13.34
CA VAL A 85 -5.67 3.60 12.67
C VAL A 85 -6.73 2.64 12.11
N LYS A 86 -7.74 2.26 12.92
CA LYS A 86 -8.83 1.37 12.50
C LYS A 86 -9.57 1.91 11.27
N ARG A 87 -9.84 3.22 11.24
CA ARG A 87 -10.45 3.87 10.07
C ARG A 87 -9.59 3.71 8.82
N SER A 88 -8.28 3.93 8.91
CA SER A 88 -7.37 3.77 7.76
C SER A 88 -7.37 2.33 7.22
N ARG A 89 -7.41 1.34 8.12
CA ARG A 89 -7.51 -0.08 7.74
C ARG A 89 -8.84 -0.43 7.09
N ALA A 90 -9.94 0.16 7.56
CA ALA A 90 -11.27 -0.06 6.98
C ALA A 90 -11.35 0.48 5.54
N VAL A 91 -10.79 1.67 5.28
CA VAL A 91 -10.69 2.23 3.92
C VAL A 91 -9.87 1.32 3.01
N SER A 92 -8.71 0.86 3.49
CA SER A 92 -7.85 -0.09 2.78
C SER A 92 -8.60 -1.39 2.42
N ALA A 93 -9.29 -1.99 3.39
CA ALA A 93 -10.05 -3.21 3.18
C ALA A 93 -11.19 -3.03 2.16
N GLN A 94 -11.90 -1.91 2.22
CA GLN A 94 -12.96 -1.58 1.26
C GLN A 94 -12.44 -1.54 -0.17
N LEU A 95 -11.32 -0.88 -0.42
CA LEU A 95 -10.75 -0.76 -1.75
C LEU A 95 -10.12 -2.09 -2.23
N ASN A 96 -9.51 -2.83 -1.32
CA ASN A 96 -9.02 -4.19 -1.63
C ASN A 96 -10.16 -5.09 -2.13
N ASN A 97 -11.29 -5.11 -1.42
CA ASN A 97 -12.49 -5.84 -1.83
C ASN A 97 -13.01 -5.35 -3.19
N GLY A 98 -12.94 -4.05 -3.45
CA GLY A 98 -13.30 -3.44 -4.73
C GLY A 98 -12.45 -3.97 -5.89
N VAL A 99 -11.14 -4.14 -5.69
CA VAL A 99 -10.26 -4.74 -6.69
C VAL A 99 -10.67 -6.18 -6.98
N GLY A 100 -10.93 -6.99 -5.95
CA GLY A 100 -11.42 -8.36 -6.12
C GLY A 100 -12.73 -8.43 -6.90
N PHE A 101 -13.67 -7.52 -6.59
CA PHE A 101 -14.92 -7.40 -7.35
C PHE A 101 -14.69 -7.04 -8.82
N LEU A 102 -13.81 -6.08 -9.11
CA LEU A 102 -13.53 -5.63 -10.47
C LEU A 102 -12.84 -6.71 -11.30
N LEU A 103 -11.89 -7.44 -10.72
CA LEU A 103 -11.25 -8.57 -11.40
C LEU A 103 -12.29 -9.64 -11.76
N LYS A 104 -13.14 -10.02 -10.81
CA LYS A 104 -14.23 -10.98 -11.04
C LYS A 104 -15.22 -10.50 -12.10
N LYS A 105 -15.66 -9.23 -12.03
CA LYS A 105 -16.58 -8.62 -13.01
C LYS A 105 -16.03 -8.69 -14.43
N ASN A 106 -14.72 -8.50 -14.60
CA ASN A 106 -14.05 -8.53 -15.89
C ASN A 106 -13.56 -9.95 -16.27
N LYS A 107 -13.93 -11.00 -15.52
CA LYS A 107 -13.55 -12.41 -15.78
C LYS A 107 -12.01 -12.61 -15.81
N VAL A 108 -11.29 -11.87 -15.00
CA VAL A 108 -9.85 -12.07 -14.80
C VAL A 108 -9.66 -13.17 -13.78
N ASP A 109 -8.89 -14.20 -14.13
CA ASP A 109 -8.52 -15.25 -13.19
C ASP A 109 -7.50 -14.74 -12.19
N VAL A 110 -7.74 -15.01 -10.91
CA VAL A 110 -6.79 -14.71 -9.84
C VAL A 110 -6.13 -15.99 -9.39
N ILE A 111 -4.81 -16.06 -9.55
CA ILE A 111 -3.98 -17.19 -9.13
C ILE A 111 -3.25 -16.79 -7.85
N TRP A 112 -3.42 -17.57 -6.77
CA TRP A 112 -2.86 -17.22 -5.47
C TRP A 112 -1.59 -18.00 -5.18
N GLY A 113 -0.47 -17.30 -5.05
CA GLY A 113 0.82 -17.88 -4.73
C GLY A 113 2.00 -17.06 -5.24
N GLU A 114 3.18 -17.61 -5.05
CA GLU A 114 4.45 -17.02 -5.47
C GLU A 114 4.82 -17.53 -6.87
N ALA A 115 4.95 -16.59 -7.82
CA ALA A 115 5.23 -16.89 -9.21
C ALA A 115 6.73 -16.94 -9.49
N THR A 116 7.13 -17.91 -10.32
CA THR A 116 8.47 -18.01 -10.93
C THR A 116 8.30 -18.22 -12.43
N ILE A 117 9.00 -17.45 -13.25
CA ILE A 117 9.07 -17.68 -14.70
C ILE A 117 10.03 -18.84 -14.93
N ALA A 118 9.48 -20.00 -15.28
CA ALA A 118 10.29 -21.22 -15.49
C ALA A 118 11.00 -21.20 -16.84
N ARG A 119 10.30 -20.72 -17.87
CA ARG A 119 10.81 -20.54 -19.24
C ARG A 119 9.89 -19.59 -20.00
N PRO A 120 10.27 -19.12 -21.19
CA PRO A 120 9.36 -18.32 -22.01
C PRO A 120 8.00 -18.98 -22.17
N GLY A 121 6.93 -18.23 -21.83
CA GLY A 121 5.56 -18.71 -21.94
C GLY A 121 5.06 -19.58 -20.78
N GLU A 122 5.86 -19.84 -19.74
CA GLU A 122 5.46 -20.68 -18.61
C GLU A 122 5.78 -20.05 -17.25
N VAL A 123 4.78 -19.95 -16.39
CA VAL A 123 4.87 -19.47 -15.01
C VAL A 123 4.50 -20.59 -14.07
N LEU A 124 5.38 -20.92 -13.13
CA LEU A 124 5.10 -21.82 -12.02
C LEU A 124 4.64 -20.98 -10.82
N VAL A 125 3.52 -21.40 -10.22
CA VAL A 125 3.00 -20.77 -9.01
C VAL A 125 3.06 -21.77 -7.86
N ALA A 126 3.79 -21.43 -6.80
CA ALA A 126 3.93 -22.21 -5.58
C ALA A 126 3.23 -21.50 -4.41
N ALA A 127 3.00 -22.20 -3.33
CA ALA A 127 2.50 -21.58 -2.10
C ALA A 127 3.51 -20.53 -1.59
N SER A 128 3.04 -19.35 -1.22
CA SER A 128 3.90 -18.32 -0.63
C SER A 128 4.47 -18.80 0.70
N LYS A 129 5.78 -18.71 0.85
CA LYS A 129 6.49 -19.01 2.11
C LYS A 129 6.58 -17.81 3.05
N LYS A 130 6.15 -16.62 2.58
CA LYS A 130 6.18 -15.41 3.39
C LYS A 130 5.01 -15.38 4.35
N PRO A 131 5.21 -14.99 5.62
CA PRO A 131 4.11 -14.79 6.54
C PRO A 131 3.18 -13.70 5.99
N ALA A 132 1.88 -13.92 6.18
CA ALA A 132 0.89 -12.90 5.82
C ALA A 132 1.14 -11.63 6.63
N MET A 133 1.11 -10.49 5.95
CA MET A 133 1.19 -9.18 6.60
C MET A 133 0.01 -8.97 7.53
N GLN A 134 0.25 -8.37 8.69
CA GLN A 134 -0.78 -8.11 9.70
C GLN A 134 -1.25 -6.64 9.68
N PRO A 135 -2.55 -6.37 9.77
CA PRO A 135 -3.66 -7.34 9.75
C PRO A 135 -3.87 -7.93 8.33
N PRO A 136 -4.19 -9.22 8.23
CA PRO A 136 -4.39 -9.86 6.94
C PRO A 136 -5.70 -9.38 6.30
N ASN A 137 -5.67 -9.18 4.99
CA ASN A 137 -6.90 -9.05 4.22
C ASN A 137 -7.41 -10.45 3.80
N PRO A 138 -8.72 -10.63 3.68
CA PRO A 138 -9.26 -11.91 3.24
C PRO A 138 -8.79 -12.25 1.82
N ILE A 139 -8.43 -13.51 1.62
CA ILE A 139 -8.13 -14.03 0.29
C ILE A 139 -9.44 -14.07 -0.52
N PRO A 140 -9.45 -13.60 -1.78
CA PRO A 140 -10.66 -13.61 -2.61
C PRO A 140 -11.22 -15.01 -2.81
N LYS A 141 -12.53 -15.13 -2.95
CA LYS A 141 -13.17 -16.39 -3.30
C LYS A 141 -13.01 -16.70 -4.80
N GLY A 142 -12.90 -18.00 -5.13
CA GLY A 142 -12.82 -18.46 -6.52
C GLY A 142 -11.46 -18.22 -7.17
N ILE A 143 -10.41 -18.24 -6.37
CA ILE A 143 -9.03 -18.18 -6.85
C ILE A 143 -8.56 -19.54 -7.39
N LEU A 144 -7.61 -19.48 -8.31
CA LEU A 144 -6.83 -20.64 -8.72
C LEU A 144 -5.61 -20.82 -7.79
N GLY A 145 -5.22 -22.07 -7.59
CA GLY A 145 -4.13 -22.43 -6.69
C GLY A 145 -2.76 -22.55 -7.38
N THR A 146 -1.89 -23.30 -6.70
CA THR A 146 -0.55 -23.62 -7.20
C THR A 146 -0.60 -24.49 -8.45
N GLY A 147 0.40 -24.33 -9.34
CA GLY A 147 0.47 -25.08 -10.60
C GLY A 147 1.34 -24.42 -11.65
N ALA A 148 1.37 -25.02 -12.84
CA ALA A 148 2.01 -24.46 -14.02
C ALA A 148 0.96 -23.79 -14.91
N TYR A 149 1.22 -22.57 -15.33
CA TYR A 149 0.33 -21.75 -16.14
C TYR A 149 1.05 -21.29 -17.40
N ALA A 150 0.45 -21.56 -18.55
CA ALA A 150 0.97 -21.13 -19.84
C ALA A 150 0.38 -19.76 -20.21
N ALA A 151 1.23 -18.88 -20.77
CA ALA A 151 0.82 -17.56 -21.23
C ALA A 151 1.62 -17.14 -22.47
N LYS A 152 0.94 -16.47 -23.42
CA LYS A 152 1.59 -15.90 -24.61
C LYS A 152 2.47 -14.71 -24.24
N ASN A 153 2.01 -13.89 -23.27
CA ASN A 153 2.70 -12.70 -22.79
C ASN A 153 2.68 -12.68 -21.26
N ILE A 154 3.82 -12.24 -20.66
CA ILE A 154 3.96 -12.11 -19.20
C ILE A 154 4.30 -10.66 -18.87
N ILE A 155 3.53 -10.06 -17.95
CA ILE A 155 3.81 -8.72 -17.41
C ILE A 155 4.33 -8.89 -15.98
N ILE A 156 5.50 -8.30 -15.68
CA ILE A 156 6.08 -8.27 -14.35
C ILE A 156 5.67 -6.96 -13.67
N ALA A 157 4.81 -7.04 -12.65
CA ALA A 157 4.28 -5.91 -11.89
C ALA A 157 4.43 -6.14 -10.37
N THR A 158 5.60 -6.64 -9.95
CA THR A 158 5.85 -7.16 -8.58
C THR A 158 6.00 -6.08 -7.51
N GLY A 159 6.01 -4.80 -7.89
CA GLY A 159 6.07 -3.68 -6.96
C GLY A 159 7.44 -3.49 -6.31
N ALA A 160 7.46 -2.82 -5.15
CA ALA A 160 8.66 -2.47 -4.41
C ALA A 160 8.52 -2.77 -2.91
N ARG A 161 9.65 -2.77 -2.21
CA ARG A 161 9.74 -2.92 -0.75
C ARG A 161 10.60 -1.79 -0.18
N PRO A 162 10.48 -1.50 1.13
CA PRO A 162 11.35 -0.52 1.78
C PRO A 162 12.82 -0.89 1.59
N ARG A 163 13.65 0.12 1.33
CA ARG A 163 15.09 -0.05 1.35
C ARG A 163 15.54 -0.22 2.80
N VAL A 164 16.36 -1.20 3.06
CA VAL A 164 17.05 -1.37 4.34
C VAL A 164 18.38 -0.62 4.26
N ILE A 165 18.65 0.23 5.25
CA ILE A 165 19.90 0.99 5.36
C ILE A 165 20.82 0.24 6.31
N PRO A 166 22.04 -0.15 5.90
CA PRO A 166 22.99 -0.83 6.78
C PRO A 166 23.30 -0.01 8.04
N GLY A 167 23.26 -0.68 9.19
CA GLY A 167 23.50 -0.09 10.51
C GLY A 167 22.27 0.54 11.19
N ILE A 168 21.13 0.62 10.47
CA ILE A 168 19.84 1.07 11.02
C ILE A 168 18.70 0.19 10.49
N GLU A 169 18.90 -1.13 10.55
CA GLU A 169 17.94 -2.10 10.09
C GLU A 169 16.64 -2.03 10.90
N PRO A 170 15.47 -2.14 10.26
CA PRO A 170 14.19 -2.13 10.95
C PRO A 170 14.08 -3.29 11.95
N ASP A 171 13.72 -2.96 13.18
CA ASP A 171 13.53 -3.93 14.27
C ASP A 171 12.05 -4.08 14.70
N GLY A 172 11.17 -3.29 14.08
CA GLY A 172 9.74 -3.25 14.38
C GLY A 172 9.39 -2.64 15.74
N LYS A 173 10.39 -2.13 16.50
CA LYS A 173 10.21 -1.55 17.84
C LYS A 173 10.60 -0.10 17.90
N LEU A 174 11.87 0.21 17.65
CA LEU A 174 12.43 1.57 17.65
C LEU A 174 12.70 2.06 16.24
N ILE A 175 13.07 1.17 15.34
CA ILE A 175 13.36 1.46 13.92
C ILE A 175 12.24 0.86 13.09
N TRP A 176 11.44 1.73 12.49
CA TRP A 176 10.24 1.40 11.76
C TRP A 176 10.41 1.58 10.25
N THR A 177 9.71 0.77 9.51
CA THR A 177 9.34 1.08 8.13
C THR A 177 7.95 1.72 8.09
N TYR A 178 7.41 1.95 6.89
CA TYR A 178 6.03 2.43 6.75
C TYR A 178 4.99 1.42 7.29
N PHE A 179 5.35 0.16 7.44
CA PHE A 179 4.45 -0.85 7.99
C PHE A 179 4.08 -0.55 9.45
N GLU A 180 5.09 -0.38 10.29
CA GLU A 180 4.92 -0.08 11.71
C GLU A 180 4.37 1.35 11.90
N ALA A 181 4.88 2.29 11.09
CA ALA A 181 4.41 3.68 11.13
C ALA A 181 2.92 3.84 10.78
N MET A 182 2.38 2.92 9.98
CA MET A 182 0.96 2.97 9.59
C MET A 182 0.02 2.39 10.63
N VAL A 183 0.50 1.45 11.44
CA VAL A 183 -0.29 0.76 12.48
C VAL A 183 0.45 0.74 13.82
N PRO A 184 0.86 1.90 14.35
CA PRO A 184 1.59 1.96 15.60
C PRO A 184 0.68 1.49 16.74
N GLY A 185 1.23 0.70 17.65
CA GLY A 185 0.50 0.32 18.87
C GLY A 185 0.24 1.52 19.77
N LYS A 186 1.12 2.54 19.72
CA LYS A 186 1.02 3.81 20.41
C LYS A 186 1.72 4.90 19.61
N PHE A 187 1.14 6.11 19.56
CA PHE A 187 1.80 7.24 18.92
C PHE A 187 3.05 7.63 19.71
N PRO A 188 4.20 7.77 19.05
CA PRO A 188 5.44 8.13 19.72
C PRO A 188 5.41 9.60 20.19
N LYS A 189 6.10 9.90 21.28
CA LYS A 189 6.29 11.30 21.75
C LYS A 189 7.20 12.08 20.81
N SER A 190 8.17 11.41 20.19
CA SER A 190 9.10 11.96 19.22
C SER A 190 9.40 10.93 18.13
N LEU A 191 9.64 11.42 16.92
CA LEU A 191 9.93 10.62 15.73
C LEU A 191 11.03 11.31 14.93
N ILE A 192 12.01 10.53 14.50
CA ILE A 192 12.98 10.94 13.48
C ILE A 192 12.61 10.20 12.20
N VAL A 193 12.42 10.95 11.12
CA VAL A 193 12.15 10.40 9.78
C VAL A 193 13.43 10.51 8.98
N ILE A 194 13.93 9.37 8.50
CA ILE A 194 15.13 9.31 7.66
C ILE A 194 14.71 9.22 6.21
N GLY A 195 15.01 10.27 5.47
CA GLY A 195 14.59 10.47 4.08
C GLY A 195 13.36 11.36 3.96
N SER A 196 13.45 12.37 3.11
CA SER A 196 12.39 13.35 2.84
C SER A 196 11.64 13.09 1.53
N GLY A 197 11.65 11.85 1.03
CA GLY A 197 10.77 11.46 -0.08
C GLY A 197 9.29 11.51 0.34
N ALA A 198 8.38 11.35 -0.63
CA ALA A 198 6.93 11.47 -0.42
C ALA A 198 6.42 10.68 0.80
N ILE A 199 6.84 9.43 0.98
CA ILE A 199 6.44 8.58 2.10
C ILE A 199 6.89 9.19 3.44
N GLY A 200 8.15 9.62 3.55
CA GLY A 200 8.70 10.20 4.77
C GLY A 200 7.98 11.47 5.17
N ILE A 201 7.76 12.39 4.23
CA ILE A 201 7.08 13.66 4.47
C ILE A 201 5.59 13.46 4.82
N GLU A 202 4.89 12.52 4.20
CA GLU A 202 3.51 12.21 4.55
C GLU A 202 3.39 11.70 6.00
N PHE A 203 4.27 10.80 6.44
CA PHE A 203 4.29 10.36 7.84
C PHE A 203 4.74 11.47 8.78
N ALA A 204 5.74 12.27 8.41
CA ALA A 204 6.17 13.43 9.20
C ALA A 204 5.00 14.39 9.44
N SER A 205 4.26 14.74 8.39
CA SER A 205 3.08 15.60 8.44
C SER A 205 1.99 15.00 9.33
N PHE A 206 1.64 13.73 9.12
CA PHE A 206 0.64 13.03 9.93
C PHE A 206 1.00 13.06 11.42
N TYR A 207 2.16 12.56 11.78
CA TYR A 207 2.56 12.45 13.18
C TYR A 207 2.73 13.83 13.83
N ARG A 208 3.28 14.82 13.10
CA ARG A 208 3.41 16.20 13.60
C ARG A 208 2.05 16.80 13.92
N THR A 209 1.08 16.67 13.02
CA THR A 209 -0.29 17.17 13.23
C THR A 209 -0.99 16.48 14.40
N MET A 210 -0.70 15.20 14.61
CA MET A 210 -1.25 14.42 15.73
C MET A 210 -0.47 14.59 17.04
N GLY A 211 0.46 15.57 17.13
CA GLY A 211 1.12 15.99 18.38
C GLY A 211 2.47 15.35 18.69
N THR A 212 3.02 14.53 17.80
CA THR A 212 4.38 13.99 17.91
C THR A 212 5.41 15.07 17.58
N ARG A 213 6.53 15.17 18.32
CA ARG A 213 7.68 15.96 17.89
C ARG A 213 8.38 15.22 16.75
N VAL A 214 8.50 15.86 15.59
CA VAL A 214 9.08 15.25 14.40
C VAL A 214 10.32 16.01 13.96
N ALA A 215 11.38 15.28 13.63
CA ALA A 215 12.55 15.76 12.90
C ALA A 215 12.69 14.93 11.63
N VAL A 216 13.10 15.58 10.54
CA VAL A 216 13.37 14.91 9.25
C VAL A 216 14.85 15.06 8.95
N VAL A 217 15.50 13.96 8.57
CA VAL A 217 16.90 13.91 8.16
C VAL A 217 16.97 13.53 6.69
N GLU A 218 17.58 14.39 5.90
CA GLU A 218 17.79 14.19 4.46
C GLU A 218 19.28 14.37 4.13
N ILE A 219 19.81 13.50 3.28
CA ILE A 219 21.21 13.56 2.82
C ILE A 219 21.39 14.50 1.62
N LEU A 220 20.31 14.68 0.84
CA LEU A 220 20.33 15.57 -0.31
C LEU A 220 20.03 17.01 0.10
N PRO A 221 20.49 18.02 -0.67
CA PRO A 221 20.31 19.43 -0.31
C PRO A 221 18.86 19.92 -0.42
N GLN A 222 17.95 19.12 -1.02
CA GLN A 222 16.56 19.46 -1.21
C GLN A 222 15.66 18.45 -0.51
N ILE A 223 14.61 18.89 0.18
CA ILE A 223 13.52 18.01 0.60
C ILE A 223 12.68 17.63 -0.61
N LEU A 224 11.96 16.50 -0.55
CA LEU A 224 11.22 15.98 -1.70
C LEU A 224 12.10 15.94 -2.97
N PRO A 225 13.23 15.23 -2.96
CA PRO A 225 14.28 15.37 -3.97
C PRO A 225 13.88 14.95 -5.39
N ALA A 226 12.72 14.29 -5.54
CA ALA A 226 12.16 13.92 -6.85
C ALA A 226 11.20 14.98 -7.41
N GLU A 227 10.85 16.00 -6.63
CA GLU A 227 9.91 17.04 -7.01
C GLU A 227 10.64 18.25 -7.61
N ASP A 228 9.89 19.14 -8.26
CA ASP A 228 10.39 20.41 -8.75
C ASP A 228 10.94 21.27 -7.61
N ALA A 229 12.08 21.94 -7.83
CA ALA A 229 12.76 22.71 -6.82
C ALA A 229 11.91 23.87 -6.27
N GLU A 230 11.06 24.47 -7.10
CA GLU A 230 10.14 25.54 -6.71
C GLU A 230 9.04 25.03 -5.78
N ILE A 231 8.61 23.78 -5.97
CA ILE A 231 7.60 23.11 -5.13
C ILE A 231 8.21 22.63 -3.81
N ALA A 232 9.51 22.28 -3.83
CA ALA A 232 10.22 21.75 -2.67
C ALA A 232 10.80 22.85 -1.74
N ALA A 233 10.86 24.10 -2.19
CA ALA A 233 11.34 25.25 -1.42
C ALA A 233 10.27 25.78 -0.48
#